data_3d99199355b110a2668eb33e64b70798
#
_entry.id   3d99199355b110a2668eb33e64b70798
#
_cell.length_a   1.000
_cell.length_b   1.000
_cell.length_c   1.000
_cell.angle_alpha   90.00
_cell.angle_beta   90.00
_cell.angle_gamma   90.00
#
_symmetry.space_group_name_H-M   'P 1'
#
loop_
_entity.id
_entity.type
_entity.pdbx_description
1 polymer ?
#
loop_
_entity_poly.entity_id
_entity_poly.type
_entity_poly.pdbx_seq_one_letter_code
_entity_poly.pdbx_strand_id
1 'polypeptide(L)'
;MSSLFFVYSHVVPITLHTMKRFFIISVILAFFGFISCQKNEAEAIIGSWKATSLLMNMGGMEMEMDISKSGVQIDVLFKADGTGAITGSAEGEAISTDFEYSVSDGMLSLTAEDNTITAPVTINGKKMSLVVDGEIIEQSGTQVTINFTRN
;
A
#
# COMPACT_ATOMS: atom_id res chain seq x y z
N MET A 1 81.47 4.29 26.70
CA MET A 1 81.17 3.46 25.55
C MET A 1 79.69 3.18 25.59
N SER A 2 78.89 4.03 24.96
CA SER A 2 77.40 3.97 25.00
C SER A 2 76.92 3.85 23.56
N SER A 3 76.36 2.71 23.23
CA SER A 3 75.75 2.46 21.94
C SER A 3 74.28 2.82 22.00
N LEU A 4 73.93 3.89 21.31
CA LEU A 4 72.54 4.30 21.08
C LEU A 4 71.96 3.46 19.91
N PHE A 5 70.99 2.58 20.23
CA PHE A 5 70.17 1.92 19.23
C PHE A 5 69.09 2.88 18.76
N PHE A 6 69.20 3.32 17.52
CA PHE A 6 68.17 4.11 16.83
C PHE A 6 67.14 3.16 16.25
N VAL A 7 65.97 3.08 16.87
CA VAL A 7 64.80 2.36 16.31
C VAL A 7 64.19 3.25 15.26
N TYR A 8 64.38 2.92 13.99
CA TYR A 8 63.75 3.60 12.87
C TYR A 8 62.33 3.07 12.71
N SER A 9 61.36 3.84 13.21
CA SER A 9 59.95 3.56 13.03
C SER A 9 59.57 3.84 11.58
N HIS A 10 59.35 2.81 10.78
CA HIS A 10 58.75 2.92 9.45
C HIS A 10 57.28 3.32 9.58
N VAL A 11 57.01 4.61 9.52
CA VAL A 11 55.65 5.12 9.27
C VAL A 11 55.36 4.89 7.79
N VAL A 12 54.54 3.87 7.52
CA VAL A 12 54.02 3.63 6.17
C VAL A 12 52.99 4.76 5.89
N PRO A 13 53.22 5.59 4.84
CA PRO A 13 52.20 6.59 4.47
C PRO A 13 50.98 5.85 3.88
N ILE A 14 49.95 5.73 4.65
CA ILE A 14 48.64 5.30 4.14
C ILE A 14 48.19 6.38 3.16
N THR A 15 48.37 6.08 1.85
CA THR A 15 48.10 7.01 0.78
C THR A 15 46.58 7.38 0.81
N LEU A 16 46.35 8.68 0.84
CA LEU A 16 45.00 9.34 0.86
C LEU A 16 44.05 8.79 -0.23
N HIS A 17 44.56 8.13 -1.25
CA HIS A 17 43.83 7.46 -2.31
C HIS A 17 43.05 6.21 -1.84
N THR A 18 43.58 5.47 -0.87
CA THR A 18 42.93 4.24 -0.36
C THR A 18 41.74 4.60 0.49
N MET A 19 41.83 5.66 1.29
CA MET A 19 40.68 6.13 2.10
C MET A 19 39.51 6.62 1.24
N LYS A 20 39.78 7.32 0.12
CA LYS A 20 38.68 7.75 -0.80
C LYS A 20 37.95 6.56 -1.42
N ARG A 21 38.63 5.48 -1.74
CA ARG A 21 38.00 4.27 -2.32
C ARG A 21 37.12 3.55 -1.31
N PHE A 22 37.53 3.44 -0.05
CA PHE A 22 36.71 2.85 1.00
C PHE A 22 35.48 3.71 1.34
N PHE A 23 35.60 5.04 1.30
CA PHE A 23 34.48 5.95 1.51
C PHE A 23 33.42 5.85 0.40
N ILE A 24 33.84 5.74 -0.85
CA ILE A 24 32.95 5.59 -2.01
C ILE A 24 32.23 4.24 -1.95
N ILE A 25 32.90 3.14 -1.60
CA ILE A 25 32.29 1.81 -1.46
C ILE A 25 31.30 1.80 -0.30
N SER A 26 31.58 2.46 0.82
CA SER A 26 30.67 2.58 1.98
C SER A 26 29.42 3.38 1.65
N VAL A 27 29.55 4.45 0.86
CA VAL A 27 28.39 5.26 0.42
C VAL A 27 27.52 4.49 -0.58
N ILE A 28 28.11 3.73 -1.49
CA ILE A 28 27.36 2.91 -2.46
C ILE A 28 26.59 1.80 -1.72
N LEU A 29 27.17 1.14 -0.73
CA LEU A 29 26.49 0.12 0.08
C LEU A 29 25.33 0.70 0.91
N ALA A 30 25.43 1.96 1.35
CA ALA A 30 24.35 2.63 2.06
C ALA A 30 23.15 2.95 1.15
N PHE A 31 23.36 3.18 -0.15
CA PHE A 31 22.27 3.41 -1.11
C PHE A 31 21.52 2.14 -1.51
N PHE A 32 22.13 0.95 -1.41
CA PHE A 32 21.44 -0.30 -1.70
C PHE A 32 20.58 -0.82 -0.54
N GLY A 33 20.69 -0.24 0.66
CA GLY A 33 19.90 -0.63 1.85
C GLY A 33 18.45 -0.13 1.87
N PHE A 34 18.04 0.75 0.95
CA PHE A 34 16.69 1.31 0.86
C PHE A 34 15.85 0.78 -0.31
N ILE A 35 16.23 -0.35 -0.90
CA ILE A 35 15.23 -1.12 -1.64
C ILE A 35 14.35 -1.80 -0.57
N SER A 36 13.55 -1.00 0.11
CA SER A 36 12.35 -1.45 0.76
C SER A 36 11.59 -2.24 -0.31
N CYS A 37 11.37 -3.51 -0.06
CA CYS A 37 10.48 -4.35 -0.84
C CYS A 37 9.07 -3.76 -0.68
N GLN A 38 8.77 -2.65 -1.36
CA GLN A 38 7.42 -2.24 -1.64
C GLN A 38 6.88 -3.37 -2.53
N LYS A 39 6.23 -4.33 -1.85
CA LYS A 39 5.39 -5.29 -2.53
C LYS A 39 4.50 -4.43 -3.41
N ASN A 40 4.63 -4.59 -4.72
CA ASN A 40 3.97 -3.72 -5.68
C ASN A 40 2.48 -3.76 -5.37
N GLU A 41 1.93 -2.67 -4.81
CA GLU A 41 0.53 -2.60 -4.35
C GLU A 41 -0.42 -2.93 -5.49
N ALA A 42 0.00 -2.58 -6.73
CA ALA A 42 -0.72 -2.93 -7.94
C ALA A 42 -0.80 -4.46 -8.17
N GLU A 43 0.21 -5.24 -7.76
CA GLU A 43 0.14 -6.71 -7.81
C GLU A 43 -0.64 -7.27 -6.61
N ALA A 44 -0.54 -6.60 -5.47
CA ALA A 44 -1.19 -7.06 -4.25
C ALA A 44 -2.71 -6.94 -4.30
N ILE A 45 -3.27 -6.01 -5.10
CA ILE A 45 -4.72 -5.84 -5.22
C ILE A 45 -5.36 -6.89 -6.13
N ILE A 46 -4.61 -7.43 -7.11
CA ILE A 46 -5.14 -8.37 -8.11
C ILE A 46 -5.78 -9.59 -7.43
N GLY A 47 -7.01 -9.91 -7.81
CA GLY A 47 -7.77 -11.05 -7.30
C GLY A 47 -9.20 -10.70 -6.91
N SER A 48 -9.89 -11.67 -6.33
CA SER A 48 -11.28 -11.51 -5.89
C SER A 48 -11.33 -11.17 -4.39
N TRP A 49 -12.12 -10.16 -4.07
CA TRP A 49 -12.27 -9.61 -2.74
C TRP A 49 -13.74 -9.53 -2.37
N LYS A 50 -14.08 -9.99 -1.18
CA LYS A 50 -15.44 -9.91 -0.63
C LYS A 50 -15.50 -8.88 0.48
N ALA A 51 -16.45 -7.95 0.41
CA ALA A 51 -16.70 -7.00 1.48
C ALA A 51 -17.24 -7.73 2.71
N THR A 52 -16.67 -7.40 3.88
CA THR A 52 -17.01 -8.05 5.14
C THR A 52 -17.63 -7.10 6.16
N SER A 53 -17.15 -5.88 6.24
CA SER A 53 -17.72 -4.87 7.14
C SER A 53 -17.55 -3.45 6.60
N LEU A 54 -18.43 -2.57 7.06
CA LEU A 54 -18.36 -1.13 6.90
C LEU A 54 -18.12 -0.51 8.28
N LEU A 55 -17.10 0.34 8.37
CA LEU A 55 -16.84 1.16 9.54
C LEU A 55 -17.16 2.61 9.19
N MET A 56 -18.15 3.18 9.81
CA MET A 56 -18.56 4.58 9.65
C MET A 56 -18.08 5.41 10.82
N ASN A 57 -17.39 6.52 10.53
CA ASN A 57 -16.99 7.49 11.55
C ASN A 57 -17.81 8.77 11.37
N MET A 58 -18.70 9.03 12.31
CA MET A 58 -19.57 10.21 12.36
C MET A 58 -19.23 11.03 13.61
N GLY A 59 -18.50 12.13 13.43
CA GLY A 59 -18.27 13.07 14.53
C GLY A 59 -17.55 12.47 15.75
N GLY A 60 -16.67 11.46 15.55
CA GLY A 60 -15.94 10.78 16.61
C GLY A 60 -16.66 9.54 17.19
N MET A 61 -17.82 9.18 16.70
CA MET A 61 -18.47 7.90 16.97
C MET A 61 -18.18 6.93 15.83
N GLU A 62 -17.62 5.77 16.18
CA GLU A 62 -17.40 4.68 15.22
C GLU A 62 -18.54 3.67 15.30
N MET A 63 -19.12 3.36 14.16
CA MET A 63 -20.15 2.33 14.01
C MET A 63 -19.67 1.29 13.00
N GLU A 64 -19.54 0.05 13.43
CA GLU A 64 -19.21 -1.06 12.54
C GLU A 64 -20.48 -1.82 12.17
N MET A 65 -20.68 -2.03 10.86
CA MET A 65 -21.76 -2.85 10.30
C MET A 65 -21.16 -4.08 9.64
N ASP A 66 -21.53 -5.25 10.09
CA ASP A 66 -21.19 -6.53 9.45
C ASP A 66 -22.06 -6.73 8.21
N ILE A 67 -21.47 -6.60 7.03
CA ILE A 67 -22.17 -6.73 5.73
C ILE A 67 -22.76 -8.14 5.58
N SER A 68 -22.10 -9.17 6.09
CA SER A 68 -22.54 -10.55 5.94
C SER A 68 -23.90 -10.82 6.60
N LYS A 69 -24.31 -9.96 7.56
CA LYS A 69 -25.58 -10.06 8.30
C LYS A 69 -26.66 -9.12 7.78
N SER A 70 -26.30 -8.18 6.90
CA SER A 70 -27.23 -7.17 6.39
C SER A 70 -28.06 -7.63 5.17
N GLY A 71 -27.78 -8.82 4.64
CA GLY A 71 -28.40 -9.29 3.38
C GLY A 71 -27.76 -8.63 2.13
N VAL A 72 -26.74 -7.81 2.30
CA VAL A 72 -25.96 -7.22 1.21
C VAL A 72 -24.74 -8.10 0.94
N GLN A 73 -24.45 -8.36 -0.33
CA GLN A 73 -23.24 -9.00 -0.76
C GLN A 73 -22.54 -8.11 -1.77
N ILE A 74 -21.24 -7.89 -1.61
CA ILE A 74 -20.40 -7.13 -2.53
C ILE A 74 -19.11 -7.92 -2.73
N ASP A 75 -18.85 -8.31 -3.95
CA ASP A 75 -17.62 -8.94 -4.40
C ASP A 75 -16.96 -8.03 -5.44
N VAL A 76 -15.64 -7.85 -5.33
CA VAL A 76 -14.85 -7.01 -6.24
C VAL A 76 -13.75 -7.85 -6.84
N LEU A 77 -13.66 -7.88 -8.17
CA LEU A 77 -12.61 -8.56 -8.91
C LEU A 77 -11.67 -7.50 -9.52
N PHE A 78 -10.39 -7.57 -9.21
CA PHE A 78 -9.33 -6.79 -9.85
C PHE A 78 -8.52 -7.71 -10.77
N LYS A 79 -8.42 -7.37 -12.05
CA LYS A 79 -7.66 -8.10 -13.05
C LYS A 79 -6.30 -7.45 -13.29
N ALA A 80 -5.33 -8.23 -13.77
CA ALA A 80 -3.95 -7.74 -14.00
C ALA A 80 -3.85 -6.73 -15.16
N ASP A 81 -4.86 -6.60 -15.98
CA ASP A 81 -4.93 -5.65 -17.11
C ASP A 81 -5.41 -4.25 -16.71
N GLY A 82 -5.63 -3.99 -15.40
CA GLY A 82 -6.13 -2.71 -14.92
C GLY A 82 -7.64 -2.56 -14.97
N THR A 83 -8.37 -3.62 -15.31
CA THR A 83 -9.84 -3.65 -15.29
C THR A 83 -10.36 -4.45 -14.11
N GLY A 84 -11.63 -4.28 -13.78
CA GLY A 84 -12.28 -5.02 -12.71
C GLY A 84 -13.78 -5.01 -12.82
N ALA A 85 -14.43 -5.71 -11.91
CA ALA A 85 -15.88 -5.73 -11.80
C ALA A 85 -16.31 -5.74 -10.34
N ILE A 86 -17.34 -4.99 -10.02
CA ILE A 86 -18.09 -5.10 -8.77
C ILE A 86 -19.32 -5.92 -9.08
N THR A 87 -19.55 -6.98 -8.31
CA THR A 87 -20.76 -7.79 -8.40
C THR A 87 -21.35 -7.96 -7.00
N GLY A 88 -22.64 -8.18 -6.92
CA GLY A 88 -23.25 -8.37 -5.62
C GLY A 88 -24.77 -8.39 -5.67
N SER A 89 -25.36 -8.25 -4.50
CA SER A 89 -26.80 -8.11 -4.35
C SER A 89 -27.13 -7.24 -3.13
N ALA A 90 -28.13 -6.41 -3.28
CA ALA A 90 -28.70 -5.63 -2.19
C ALA A 90 -30.23 -5.72 -2.29
N GLU A 91 -30.91 -6.02 -1.19
CA GLU A 91 -32.38 -6.15 -1.12
C GLU A 91 -32.99 -7.12 -2.16
N GLY A 92 -32.18 -8.09 -2.63
CA GLY A 92 -32.58 -9.08 -3.64
C GLY A 92 -32.35 -8.64 -5.08
N GLU A 93 -31.89 -7.42 -5.33
CA GLU A 93 -31.49 -6.94 -6.64
C GLU A 93 -30.01 -7.22 -6.89
N ALA A 94 -29.69 -7.72 -8.09
CA ALA A 94 -28.32 -7.98 -8.50
C ALA A 94 -27.63 -6.67 -8.92
N ILE A 95 -26.41 -6.47 -8.45
CA ILE A 95 -25.53 -5.35 -8.83
C ILE A 95 -24.39 -5.91 -9.67
N SER A 96 -24.12 -5.25 -10.80
CA SER A 96 -22.93 -5.56 -11.63
C SER A 96 -22.47 -4.29 -12.32
N THR A 97 -21.19 -3.93 -12.10
CA THR A 97 -20.56 -2.74 -12.70
C THR A 97 -19.13 -3.07 -13.03
N ASP A 98 -18.73 -2.84 -14.27
CA ASP A 98 -17.32 -2.93 -14.70
C ASP A 98 -16.63 -1.58 -14.46
N PHE A 99 -15.31 -1.63 -14.18
CA PHE A 99 -14.50 -0.44 -13.93
C PHE A 99 -13.07 -0.63 -14.45
N GLU A 100 -12.39 0.49 -14.66
CA GLU A 100 -10.93 0.55 -14.78
C GLU A 100 -10.33 0.98 -13.46
N TYR A 101 -9.11 0.52 -13.16
CA TYR A 101 -8.45 0.92 -11.92
C TYR A 101 -6.96 1.14 -12.07
N SER A 102 -6.41 1.95 -11.18
CA SER A 102 -4.97 2.08 -10.96
C SER A 102 -4.66 2.22 -9.48
N VAL A 103 -3.48 1.73 -9.08
CA VAL A 103 -3.00 1.87 -7.70
C VAL A 103 -1.63 2.54 -7.73
N SER A 104 -1.47 3.62 -6.99
CA SER A 104 -0.21 4.34 -6.82
C SER A 104 -0.17 5.00 -5.45
N ASP A 105 0.95 4.86 -4.76
CA ASP A 105 1.22 5.53 -3.48
C ASP A 105 0.13 5.32 -2.39
N GLY A 106 -0.39 4.10 -2.31
CA GLY A 106 -1.46 3.78 -1.36
C GLY A 106 -2.84 4.33 -1.73
N MET A 107 -3.00 4.85 -2.94
CA MET A 107 -4.26 5.36 -3.46
C MET A 107 -4.79 4.45 -4.57
N LEU A 108 -6.04 4.04 -4.44
CA LEU A 108 -6.79 3.32 -5.47
C LEU A 108 -7.68 4.31 -6.21
N SER A 109 -7.52 4.41 -7.52
CA SER A 109 -8.43 5.14 -8.40
C SER A 109 -9.29 4.13 -9.16
N LEU A 110 -10.60 4.28 -9.07
CA LEU A 110 -11.60 3.48 -9.78
C LEU A 110 -12.36 4.38 -10.73
N THR A 111 -12.44 4.00 -11.99
CA THR A 111 -13.20 4.72 -13.02
C THR A 111 -14.28 3.82 -13.59
N ALA A 112 -15.52 4.20 -13.38
CA ALA A 112 -16.68 3.51 -13.94
C ALA A 112 -17.54 4.53 -14.71
N GLU A 113 -17.88 4.23 -15.94
CA GLU A 113 -18.54 5.16 -16.85
C GLU A 113 -17.73 6.47 -16.97
N ASP A 114 -18.29 7.61 -16.56
CA ASP A 114 -17.60 8.91 -16.59
C ASP A 114 -17.17 9.39 -15.17
N ASN A 115 -17.30 8.54 -14.15
CA ASN A 115 -17.00 8.88 -12.78
C ASN A 115 -15.71 8.23 -12.30
N THR A 116 -14.81 9.02 -11.69
CA THR A 116 -13.59 8.52 -11.06
C THR A 116 -13.65 8.79 -9.55
N ILE A 117 -13.42 7.74 -8.78
CA ILE A 117 -13.30 7.79 -7.34
C ILE A 117 -11.85 7.45 -6.99
N THR A 118 -11.21 8.27 -6.17
CA THR A 118 -9.87 8.00 -5.65
C THR A 118 -9.92 7.92 -4.14
N ALA A 119 -9.40 6.83 -3.59
CA ALA A 119 -9.51 6.54 -2.16
C ALA A 119 -8.23 5.87 -1.63
N PRO A 120 -7.80 6.16 -0.38
CA PRO A 120 -6.72 5.43 0.27
C PRO A 120 -7.06 3.94 0.38
N VAL A 121 -6.11 3.09 -0.04
CA VAL A 121 -6.21 1.64 0.06
C VAL A 121 -5.07 1.08 0.89
N THR A 122 -5.36 0.14 1.76
CA THR A 122 -4.36 -0.61 2.52
C THR A 122 -4.58 -2.09 2.30
N ILE A 123 -3.52 -2.80 1.88
CA ILE A 123 -3.56 -4.24 1.63
C ILE A 123 -2.57 -4.95 2.55
N ASN A 124 -3.06 -5.88 3.34
CA ASN A 124 -2.24 -6.68 4.25
C ASN A 124 -2.61 -8.18 4.11
N GLY A 125 -1.85 -8.88 3.28
CA GLY A 125 -2.08 -10.28 2.98
C GLY A 125 -3.44 -10.54 2.33
N LYS A 126 -4.37 -11.14 3.08
CA LYS A 126 -5.73 -11.43 2.63
C LYS A 126 -6.76 -10.37 3.03
N LYS A 127 -6.35 -9.28 3.63
CA LYS A 127 -7.23 -8.19 4.05
C LYS A 127 -6.94 -6.95 3.22
N MET A 128 -7.99 -6.23 2.84
CA MET A 128 -7.93 -4.93 2.18
C MET A 128 -8.91 -3.99 2.87
N SER A 129 -8.50 -2.76 3.08
CA SER A 129 -9.35 -1.69 3.59
C SER A 129 -9.31 -0.52 2.61
N LEU A 130 -10.47 -0.01 2.25
CA LEU A 130 -10.65 1.15 1.39
C LEU A 130 -11.37 2.24 2.18
N VAL A 131 -10.78 3.44 2.23
CA VAL A 131 -11.37 4.57 2.94
C VAL A 131 -12.01 5.51 1.94
N VAL A 132 -13.33 5.64 1.98
CA VAL A 132 -14.09 6.51 1.08
C VAL A 132 -14.69 7.68 1.84
N ASP A 133 -14.76 8.85 1.19
CA ASP A 133 -15.47 9.99 1.74
C ASP A 133 -16.98 9.73 1.69
N GLY A 134 -17.68 10.09 2.74
CA GLY A 134 -19.12 9.92 2.84
C GLY A 134 -19.93 10.74 1.84
N GLU A 135 -19.32 11.75 1.21
CA GLU A 135 -19.93 12.47 0.09
C GLU A 135 -20.28 11.54 -1.09
N ILE A 136 -19.50 10.47 -1.28
CA ILE A 136 -19.75 9.45 -2.33
C ILE A 136 -21.01 8.64 -2.04
N ILE A 137 -21.42 8.55 -0.78
CA ILE A 137 -22.61 7.80 -0.32
C ILE A 137 -23.70 8.74 0.22
N GLU A 138 -23.72 9.99 -0.23
CA GLU A 138 -24.70 11.03 0.17
C GLU A 138 -24.73 11.36 1.68
N GLN A 139 -23.65 11.05 2.40
CA GLN A 139 -23.49 11.35 3.83
C GLN A 139 -22.31 12.32 4.07
N SER A 140 -22.55 13.60 3.85
CA SER A 140 -21.55 14.64 4.04
C SER A 140 -20.97 14.65 5.47
N GLY A 141 -19.64 14.75 5.57
CA GLY A 141 -18.92 14.80 6.85
C GLY A 141 -18.72 13.43 7.53
N THR A 142 -19.01 12.34 6.84
CA THR A 142 -18.78 10.97 7.30
C THR A 142 -17.60 10.36 6.54
N GLN A 143 -16.75 9.63 7.22
CA GLN A 143 -15.72 8.80 6.59
C GLN A 143 -16.14 7.33 6.73
N VAL A 144 -16.09 6.61 5.63
CA VAL A 144 -16.46 5.19 5.58
C VAL A 144 -15.28 4.34 5.19
N THR A 145 -14.94 3.37 6.02
CA THR A 145 -13.95 2.35 5.70
C THR A 145 -14.66 1.06 5.33
N ILE A 146 -14.40 0.56 4.13
CA ILE A 146 -14.90 -0.72 3.65
C ILE A 146 -13.80 -1.75 3.82
N ASN A 147 -14.07 -2.79 4.58
CA ASN A 147 -13.14 -3.89 4.79
C ASN A 147 -13.49 -5.07 3.89
N PHE A 148 -12.46 -5.64 3.28
CA PHE A 148 -12.57 -6.77 2.37
C PHE A 148 -11.66 -7.90 2.81
N THR A 149 -12.06 -9.12 2.47
CA THR A 149 -11.22 -10.32 2.60
C THR A 149 -11.08 -10.99 1.23
N ARG A 150 -9.89 -11.46 0.92
CA ARG A 150 -9.62 -12.19 -0.32
C ARG A 150 -10.30 -13.56 -0.29
N ASN A 151 -11.02 -13.88 -1.35
CA ASN A 151 -11.62 -15.20 -1.56
C ASN A 151 -10.57 -16.29 -1.85
#